data_062c99a4c1660509be35b6c4a6049a48
#
_entry.id   062c99a4c1660509be35b6c4a6049a48
#
_cell.length_a   1.000
_cell.length_b   1.000
_cell.length_c   1.000
_cell.angle_alpha   90.00
_cell.angle_beta   90.00
_cell.angle_gamma   90.00
#
_symmetry.space_group_name_H-M   'P 1'
#
loop_
_entity.id
_entity.type
_entity.pdbx_description
1 polymer ?
#
loop_
_entity_poly.entity_id
_entity_poly.type
_entity_poly.pdbx_seq_one_letter_code
_entity_poly.pdbx_strand_id
1 'polypeptide(L)'
;THDPAYPDEQPTAPLARYTYTASGELRAVYDRSGTQVRGFTYDAEHAGRMVAHHYAGRPESCYRYDDTGRVTEQVNPEGLDYRFEYGERRVIITDSLNRREVLYTEGEGGLKRVVKKEHADGSITRSEYDEAGRLKAQTDAAGRRTEYRLHMASGKLTSVILPDGRTVRYGYNSQRQVTSVTYPDGLRSSREYDEKGRLAAETSRSGETTSYSYDDPASELPTGIQDATGSTKQMAWSRYGQLLAFTDCSGYTTRYEYDRYGQQIAVHREEGISTYSSYNPRGQLVSQKDAQGREIRYEYSAAGDLTATISPDGKRSTIAYDKRGRPVSVTEGGLTRSMGYDAAGRITVLTNENGSQSTFRYDPVDRLTEQRGFDGRTQRYQYDLTGKLTQSEDEGLITLWHYDASDRITRRTVNGEPAEQWQYDDHGWLTEISHLSEGHRVAVHYGYDDKGRLTGERQTDGEDGPHPDGCDTDGRRADPPLPLRQPAPSGVLHADTAWRATGREPLPLRPAGTANGETGMAAGA
;
A
#
# COMPACT_ATOMS: atom_id res chain seq x y z
N THR A 1 -12.89 -9.31 -29.58
CA THR A 1 -13.24 -8.73 -28.27
C THR A 1 -14.20 -7.58 -28.48
N HIS A 2 -15.37 -7.67 -27.88
CA HIS A 2 -16.36 -6.62 -27.92
C HIS A 2 -15.97 -5.46 -27.01
N ASP A 3 -16.31 -4.24 -27.44
CA ASP A 3 -16.25 -3.08 -26.57
C ASP A 3 -17.40 -3.17 -25.54
N PRO A 4 -17.12 -3.23 -24.24
CA PRO A 4 -18.18 -3.36 -23.24
C PRO A 4 -19.17 -2.20 -23.21
N ALA A 5 -18.75 -1.01 -23.62
CA ALA A 5 -19.62 0.17 -23.69
C ALA A 5 -20.56 0.14 -24.90
N TYR A 6 -20.21 -0.60 -25.93
CA TYR A 6 -20.97 -0.69 -27.20
C TYR A 6 -21.05 -2.15 -27.68
N PRO A 7 -21.78 -3.00 -26.96
CA PRO A 7 -21.76 -4.45 -27.19
C PRO A 7 -22.32 -4.89 -28.55
N ASP A 8 -23.19 -4.08 -29.13
CA ASP A 8 -23.83 -4.36 -30.42
C ASP A 8 -23.02 -3.82 -31.61
N GLU A 9 -21.93 -3.11 -31.34
CA GLU A 9 -21.05 -2.58 -32.34
C GLU A 9 -19.77 -3.42 -32.43
N GLN A 10 -19.37 -3.73 -33.67
CA GLN A 10 -18.05 -4.31 -33.89
C GLN A 10 -16.99 -3.22 -33.66
N PRO A 11 -15.94 -3.46 -32.87
CA PRO A 11 -14.88 -2.49 -32.73
C PRO A 11 -14.19 -2.22 -34.04
N THR A 12 -14.03 -0.95 -34.41
CA THR A 12 -13.38 -0.53 -35.66
C THR A 12 -11.87 -0.69 -35.62
N ALA A 13 -11.29 -0.76 -34.40
CA ALA A 13 -9.88 -1.04 -34.18
C ALA A 13 -9.74 -1.98 -32.99
N PRO A 14 -8.72 -2.85 -32.96
CA PRO A 14 -8.51 -3.73 -31.80
C PRO A 14 -8.17 -2.94 -30.54
N LEU A 15 -8.75 -3.32 -29.40
CA LEU A 15 -8.42 -2.76 -28.08
C LEU A 15 -7.04 -3.20 -27.63
N ALA A 16 -6.63 -4.39 -28.02
CA ALA A 16 -5.28 -4.92 -27.81
C ALA A 16 -4.94 -5.85 -28.98
N ARG A 17 -3.68 -5.89 -29.36
CA ARG A 17 -3.18 -6.76 -30.42
C ARG A 17 -1.97 -7.53 -29.94
N TYR A 18 -1.92 -8.80 -30.28
CA TYR A 18 -0.86 -9.72 -29.90
C TYR A 18 -0.19 -10.27 -31.16
N THR A 19 1.13 -10.31 -31.15
CA THR A 19 1.89 -10.99 -32.19
C THR A 19 2.68 -12.14 -31.63
N TYR A 20 2.94 -13.14 -32.48
CA TYR A 20 3.56 -14.38 -32.06
C TYR A 20 4.76 -14.72 -32.92
N THR A 21 5.70 -15.48 -32.40
CA THR A 21 6.79 -16.08 -33.17
C THR A 21 6.24 -17.18 -34.09
N ALA A 22 7.07 -17.66 -35.00
CA ALA A 22 6.73 -18.80 -35.85
C ALA A 22 6.39 -20.07 -35.06
N SER A 23 6.93 -20.19 -33.82
CA SER A 23 6.68 -21.30 -32.90
C SER A 23 5.43 -21.12 -32.03
N GLY A 24 4.70 -19.99 -32.18
CA GLY A 24 3.50 -19.69 -31.40
C GLY A 24 3.72 -19.02 -30.06
N GLU A 25 4.93 -18.56 -29.77
CA GLU A 25 5.27 -17.86 -28.53
C GLU A 25 4.89 -16.38 -28.63
N LEU A 26 4.37 -15.78 -27.53
CA LEU A 26 3.99 -14.36 -27.50
C LEU A 26 5.21 -13.46 -27.73
N ARG A 27 5.21 -12.69 -28.81
CA ARG A 27 6.33 -11.83 -29.20
C ARG A 27 6.14 -10.39 -28.76
N ALA A 28 4.95 -9.82 -28.95
CA ALA A 28 4.68 -8.43 -28.64
C ALA A 28 3.20 -8.20 -28.30
N VAL A 29 2.96 -7.21 -27.48
CA VAL A 29 1.63 -6.71 -27.13
C VAL A 29 1.54 -5.24 -27.53
N TYR A 30 0.46 -4.88 -28.22
CA TYR A 30 0.15 -3.52 -28.66
C TYR A 30 -1.14 -3.06 -28.00
N ASP A 31 -1.19 -1.82 -27.55
CA ASP A 31 -2.42 -1.20 -27.06
C ASP A 31 -3.30 -0.70 -28.23
N ARG A 32 -4.46 -0.13 -27.92
CA ARG A 32 -5.39 0.38 -28.93
C ARG A 32 -4.84 1.52 -29.79
N SER A 33 -3.80 2.24 -29.33
CA SER A 33 -3.11 3.28 -30.10
C SER A 33 -2.16 2.72 -31.15
N GLY A 34 -1.92 1.40 -31.14
CA GLY A 34 -0.93 0.74 -31.96
C GLY A 34 0.50 0.82 -31.39
N THR A 35 0.66 1.34 -30.17
CA THR A 35 1.96 1.38 -29.51
C THR A 35 2.30 0.00 -28.95
N GLN A 36 3.52 -0.47 -29.21
CA GLN A 36 4.03 -1.69 -28.60
C GLN A 36 4.31 -1.43 -27.13
N VAL A 37 3.54 -2.06 -26.24
CA VAL A 37 3.64 -1.87 -24.79
C VAL A 37 4.46 -2.94 -24.11
N ARG A 38 4.61 -4.12 -24.72
CA ARG A 38 5.46 -5.20 -24.25
C ARG A 38 6.14 -5.94 -25.40
N GLY A 39 7.35 -6.43 -25.15
CA GLY A 39 8.09 -7.27 -26.06
C GLY A 39 8.77 -8.42 -25.33
N PHE A 40 8.89 -9.57 -26.02
CA PHE A 40 9.47 -10.80 -25.48
C PHE A 40 10.42 -11.41 -26.50
N THR A 41 11.53 -11.94 -26.02
CA THR A 41 12.52 -12.66 -26.83
C THR A 41 12.74 -14.04 -26.23
N TYR A 42 12.86 -15.04 -27.10
CA TYR A 42 12.95 -16.44 -26.72
C TYR A 42 14.28 -17.05 -27.17
N ASP A 43 14.70 -18.10 -26.47
CA ASP A 43 15.88 -18.89 -26.81
C ASP A 43 15.67 -19.59 -28.16
N ALA A 44 16.69 -19.50 -29.03
CA ALA A 44 16.64 -20.13 -30.35
C ALA A 44 16.70 -21.67 -30.31
N GLU A 45 17.32 -22.23 -29.28
CA GLU A 45 17.54 -23.68 -29.14
C GLU A 45 16.52 -24.38 -28.23
N HIS A 46 15.88 -23.63 -27.32
CA HIS A 46 14.93 -24.16 -26.35
C HIS A 46 13.58 -23.45 -26.48
N ALA A 47 12.64 -24.08 -27.15
CA ALA A 47 11.29 -23.53 -27.38
C ALA A 47 10.58 -23.19 -26.06
N GLY A 48 9.93 -22.04 -26.00
CA GLY A 48 9.20 -21.54 -24.85
C GLY A 48 10.05 -20.91 -23.75
N ARG A 49 11.36 -20.92 -23.88
CA ARG A 49 12.28 -20.32 -22.92
C ARG A 49 12.45 -18.84 -23.22
N MET A 50 11.87 -17.98 -22.39
CA MET A 50 12.01 -16.52 -22.52
C MET A 50 13.37 -16.07 -22.01
N VAL A 51 14.15 -15.37 -22.86
CA VAL A 51 15.47 -14.86 -22.51
C VAL A 51 15.50 -13.37 -22.27
N ALA A 52 14.48 -12.64 -22.71
CA ALA A 52 14.36 -11.21 -22.47
C ALA A 52 12.92 -10.73 -22.57
N HIS A 53 12.60 -9.69 -21.83
CA HIS A 53 11.36 -8.93 -22.00
C HIS A 53 11.55 -7.46 -21.68
N HIS A 54 10.67 -6.61 -22.19
CA HIS A 54 10.66 -5.18 -21.89
C HIS A 54 9.25 -4.60 -21.94
N TYR A 55 9.08 -3.50 -21.23
CA TYR A 55 7.95 -2.59 -21.36
C TYR A 55 8.33 -1.41 -22.27
N ALA A 56 7.35 -0.75 -22.87
CA ALA A 56 7.59 0.41 -23.74
C ALA A 56 8.49 1.45 -23.06
N GLY A 57 9.57 1.85 -23.74
CA GLY A 57 10.52 2.85 -23.25
C GLY A 57 11.35 2.45 -22.05
N ARG A 58 11.30 1.17 -21.63
CA ARG A 58 12.10 0.65 -20.52
C ARG A 58 13.25 -0.22 -20.99
N PRO A 59 14.34 -0.34 -20.21
CA PRO A 59 15.41 -1.29 -20.50
C PRO A 59 14.91 -2.73 -20.53
N GLU A 60 15.56 -3.54 -21.32
CA GLU A 60 15.25 -4.95 -21.46
C GLU A 60 15.81 -5.74 -20.26
N SER A 61 14.97 -6.55 -19.61
CA SER A 61 15.38 -7.53 -18.61
C SER A 61 15.77 -8.82 -19.31
N CYS A 62 16.95 -9.34 -19.01
CA CYS A 62 17.52 -10.54 -19.64
C CYS A 62 17.70 -11.68 -18.62
N TYR A 63 17.51 -12.90 -19.09
CA TYR A 63 17.59 -14.11 -18.26
C TYR A 63 18.58 -15.10 -18.85
N ARG A 64 19.36 -15.74 -17.98
CA ARG A 64 20.18 -16.90 -18.30
C ARG A 64 19.68 -18.13 -17.56
N TYR A 65 19.85 -19.29 -18.15
CA TYR A 65 19.35 -20.57 -17.66
C TYR A 65 20.47 -21.60 -17.53
N ASP A 66 20.31 -22.53 -16.61
CA ASP A 66 21.14 -23.72 -16.53
C ASP A 66 20.64 -24.84 -17.49
N ASP A 67 21.34 -25.95 -17.51
CA ASP A 67 21.03 -27.08 -18.38
C ASP A 67 19.66 -27.73 -18.07
N THR A 68 19.11 -27.50 -16.88
CA THR A 68 17.80 -28.00 -16.45
C THR A 68 16.66 -27.02 -16.69
N GLY A 69 16.96 -25.83 -17.24
CA GLY A 69 15.95 -24.82 -17.55
C GLY A 69 15.58 -23.89 -16.39
N ARG A 70 16.41 -23.83 -15.33
CA ARG A 70 16.23 -22.91 -14.21
C ARG A 70 16.99 -21.62 -14.48
N VAL A 71 16.39 -20.47 -14.08
CA VAL A 71 17.04 -19.17 -14.19
C VAL A 71 18.26 -19.10 -13.25
N THR A 72 19.44 -18.84 -13.79
CA THR A 72 20.68 -18.65 -13.01
C THR A 72 21.06 -17.19 -12.85
N GLU A 73 20.61 -16.33 -13.77
CA GLU A 73 20.91 -14.90 -13.74
C GLU A 73 19.77 -14.10 -14.34
N GLN A 74 19.46 -12.98 -13.71
CA GLN A 74 18.54 -11.96 -14.24
C GLN A 74 19.28 -10.64 -14.25
N VAL A 75 19.39 -10.02 -15.43
CA VAL A 75 20.05 -8.73 -15.62
C VAL A 75 18.97 -7.67 -15.86
N ASN A 76 18.93 -6.65 -15.01
CA ASN A 76 18.01 -5.52 -15.09
C ASN A 76 18.83 -4.23 -15.20
N PRO A 77 19.09 -3.70 -16.41
CA PRO A 77 19.91 -2.50 -16.58
C PRO A 77 19.43 -1.33 -15.73
N GLU A 78 20.36 -0.68 -15.01
CA GLU A 78 20.10 0.39 -14.04
C GLU A 78 19.24 0.00 -12.83
N GLY A 79 18.97 -1.28 -12.67
CA GLY A 79 18.27 -1.86 -11.51
C GLY A 79 19.13 -2.95 -10.86
N LEU A 80 18.47 -3.75 -10.00
CA LEU A 80 19.13 -4.90 -9.38
C LEU A 80 19.27 -6.04 -10.37
N ASP A 81 20.47 -6.59 -10.46
CA ASP A 81 20.74 -7.87 -11.09
C ASP A 81 20.72 -8.96 -10.02
N TYR A 82 20.30 -10.16 -10.40
CA TYR A 82 20.19 -11.31 -9.50
C TYR A 82 20.96 -12.49 -10.05
N ARG A 83 21.61 -13.23 -9.14
CA ARG A 83 22.18 -14.55 -9.41
C ARG A 83 21.50 -15.57 -8.50
N PHE A 84 21.18 -16.72 -9.09
CA PHE A 84 20.50 -17.83 -8.41
C PHE A 84 21.41 -19.06 -8.42
N GLU A 85 21.70 -19.59 -7.25
CA GLU A 85 22.46 -20.81 -7.05
C GLU A 85 21.56 -21.87 -6.43
N TYR A 86 21.39 -22.99 -7.13
CA TYR A 86 20.49 -24.06 -6.72
C TYR A 86 21.25 -25.20 -6.05
N GLY A 87 20.92 -25.49 -4.81
CA GLY A 87 21.39 -26.65 -4.08
C GLY A 87 20.30 -27.71 -3.97
N GLU A 88 20.57 -28.79 -3.23
CA GLU A 88 19.63 -29.91 -3.09
C GLU A 88 18.28 -29.47 -2.48
N ARG A 89 18.31 -28.64 -1.44
CA ARG A 89 17.12 -28.15 -0.74
C ARG A 89 17.19 -26.66 -0.42
N ARG A 90 17.95 -25.92 -1.21
CA ARG A 90 18.09 -24.49 -1.01
C ARG A 90 18.34 -23.76 -2.32
N VAL A 91 17.98 -22.48 -2.32
CA VAL A 91 18.31 -21.55 -3.39
C VAL A 91 19.00 -20.33 -2.75
N ILE A 92 20.16 -19.99 -3.25
CA ILE A 92 20.89 -18.79 -2.84
C ILE A 92 20.64 -17.71 -3.89
N ILE A 93 20.14 -16.57 -3.46
CA ILE A 93 19.85 -15.40 -4.31
C ILE A 93 20.79 -14.28 -3.89
N THR A 94 21.64 -13.84 -4.81
CA THR A 94 22.56 -12.73 -4.60
C THR A 94 22.24 -11.62 -5.58
N ASP A 95 22.01 -10.40 -5.10
CA ASP A 95 21.78 -9.25 -5.96
C ASP A 95 23.08 -8.45 -6.24
N SER A 96 22.98 -7.45 -7.12
CA SER A 96 24.11 -6.61 -7.52
C SER A 96 24.62 -5.65 -6.42
N LEU A 97 23.89 -5.52 -5.30
CA LEU A 97 24.36 -4.85 -4.09
C LEU A 97 25.02 -5.81 -3.10
N ASN A 98 25.34 -7.04 -3.54
CA ASN A 98 25.91 -8.12 -2.73
C ASN A 98 25.03 -8.54 -1.54
N ARG A 99 23.73 -8.30 -1.62
CA ARG A 99 22.78 -8.80 -0.64
C ARG A 99 22.47 -10.25 -0.96
N ARG A 100 22.56 -11.10 0.05
CA ARG A 100 22.39 -12.55 -0.09
C ARG A 100 21.21 -13.02 0.73
N GLU A 101 20.28 -13.69 0.07
CA GLU A 101 19.17 -14.40 0.71
C GLU A 101 19.28 -15.89 0.43
N VAL A 102 18.91 -16.72 1.39
CA VAL A 102 18.87 -18.17 1.23
C VAL A 102 17.48 -18.68 1.51
N LEU A 103 16.89 -19.36 0.52
CA LEU A 103 15.60 -20.02 0.66
C LEU A 103 15.84 -21.52 0.86
N TYR A 104 15.31 -22.07 1.95
CA TYR A 104 15.35 -23.50 2.24
C TYR A 104 14.00 -24.11 1.92
N THR A 105 13.99 -25.20 1.17
CA THR A 105 12.75 -25.83 0.69
C THR A 105 12.61 -27.26 1.19
N GLU A 106 11.37 -27.69 1.35
CA GLU A 106 10.97 -29.08 1.61
C GLU A 106 9.87 -29.48 0.64
N GLY A 107 9.68 -30.81 0.48
CA GLY A 107 8.73 -31.38 -0.46
C GLY A 107 9.30 -31.60 -1.85
N GLU A 108 8.53 -32.25 -2.71
CA GLU A 108 8.91 -32.58 -4.08
C GLU A 108 7.84 -32.14 -5.08
N GLY A 109 8.28 -31.79 -6.29
CA GLY A 109 7.41 -31.40 -7.38
C GLY A 109 6.53 -30.19 -7.02
N GLY A 110 5.24 -30.26 -7.27
CA GLY A 110 4.27 -29.22 -7.00
C GLY A 110 4.00 -28.93 -5.51
N LEU A 111 4.50 -29.79 -4.61
CA LEU A 111 4.39 -29.63 -3.15
C LEU A 111 5.62 -28.99 -2.52
N LYS A 112 6.58 -28.59 -3.32
CA LYS A 112 7.78 -27.91 -2.83
C LYS A 112 7.44 -26.56 -2.24
N ARG A 113 7.84 -26.31 -0.98
CA ARG A 113 7.53 -25.09 -0.23
C ARG A 113 8.78 -24.56 0.46
N VAL A 114 8.87 -23.22 0.57
CA VAL A 114 9.91 -22.55 1.36
C VAL A 114 9.56 -22.66 2.83
N VAL A 115 10.40 -23.35 3.61
CA VAL A 115 10.20 -23.56 5.05
C VAL A 115 11.06 -22.65 5.93
N LYS A 116 12.11 -22.09 5.37
CA LYS A 116 13.04 -21.20 6.07
C LYS A 116 13.64 -20.22 5.08
N LYS A 117 13.72 -18.96 5.48
CA LYS A 117 14.40 -17.90 4.73
C LYS A 117 15.44 -17.25 5.63
N GLU A 118 16.66 -17.22 5.15
CA GLU A 118 17.75 -16.42 5.71
C GLU A 118 17.84 -15.12 4.93
N HIS A 119 17.57 -13.99 5.61
CA HIS A 119 17.53 -12.67 5.00
C HIS A 119 18.94 -12.08 4.86
N ALA A 120 19.05 -11.00 4.09
CA ALA A 120 20.33 -10.36 3.80
C ALA A 120 21.04 -9.78 5.04
N ASP A 121 20.33 -9.51 6.12
CA ASP A 121 20.88 -9.09 7.43
C ASP A 121 21.27 -10.27 8.33
N GLY A 122 21.11 -11.51 7.88
CA GLY A 122 21.35 -12.74 8.64
C GLY A 122 20.17 -13.18 9.50
N SER A 123 19.07 -12.43 9.57
CA SER A 123 17.86 -12.83 10.28
C SER A 123 17.19 -14.01 9.58
N ILE A 124 16.45 -14.80 10.36
CA ILE A 124 15.81 -16.03 9.88
C ILE A 124 14.33 -15.99 10.18
N THR A 125 13.52 -16.28 9.16
CA THR A 125 12.08 -16.53 9.28
C THR A 125 11.76 -17.96 8.86
N ARG A 126 10.68 -18.53 9.41
CA ARG A 126 10.27 -19.92 9.14
C ARG A 126 8.80 -19.98 8.78
N SER A 127 8.46 -20.97 7.96
CA SER A 127 7.08 -21.29 7.60
C SER A 127 6.85 -22.80 7.75
N GLU A 128 5.69 -23.15 8.28
CA GLU A 128 5.27 -24.54 8.47
C GLU A 128 3.99 -24.78 7.66
N TYR A 129 3.91 -25.94 7.02
CA TYR A 129 2.80 -26.31 6.15
C TYR A 129 2.16 -27.60 6.62
N ASP A 130 0.86 -27.77 6.37
CA ASP A 130 0.16 -29.03 6.61
C ASP A 130 0.44 -30.04 5.47
N GLU A 131 -0.12 -31.24 5.60
CA GLU A 131 0.05 -32.33 4.62
C GLU A 131 -0.51 -31.96 3.23
N ALA A 132 -1.46 -31.03 3.16
CA ALA A 132 -2.02 -30.53 1.90
C ALA A 132 -1.22 -29.35 1.31
N GLY A 133 -0.11 -28.95 1.94
CA GLY A 133 0.73 -27.81 1.52
C GLY A 133 0.17 -26.45 1.88
N ARG A 134 -0.79 -26.37 2.80
CA ARG A 134 -1.37 -25.10 3.27
C ARG A 134 -0.56 -24.56 4.45
N LEU A 135 -0.36 -23.24 4.49
CA LEU A 135 0.36 -22.59 5.56
C LEU A 135 -0.36 -22.78 6.91
N LYS A 136 0.31 -23.37 7.89
CA LYS A 136 -0.23 -23.57 9.25
C LYS A 136 0.45 -22.74 10.33
N ALA A 137 1.68 -22.27 10.12
CA ALA A 137 2.38 -21.41 11.07
C ALA A 137 3.50 -20.63 10.39
N GLN A 138 3.82 -19.48 10.96
CA GLN A 138 4.99 -18.67 10.60
C GLN A 138 5.73 -18.27 11.87
N THR A 139 7.06 -18.26 11.81
CA THR A 139 7.93 -17.78 12.89
C THR A 139 8.72 -16.57 12.36
N ASP A 140 8.61 -15.44 13.02
CA ASP A 140 9.31 -14.22 12.63
C ASP A 140 10.80 -14.24 13.03
N ALA A 141 11.53 -13.19 12.67
CA ALA A 141 12.95 -13.08 12.94
C ALA A 141 13.32 -13.02 14.44
N ALA A 142 12.38 -12.67 15.30
CA ALA A 142 12.54 -12.70 16.76
C ALA A 142 12.21 -14.06 17.38
N GLY A 143 11.84 -15.05 16.57
CA GLY A 143 11.45 -16.39 17.04
C GLY A 143 9.99 -16.46 17.52
N ARG A 144 9.17 -15.46 17.26
CA ARG A 144 7.77 -15.43 17.65
C ARG A 144 6.92 -16.14 16.62
N ARG A 145 6.07 -17.05 17.07
CA ARG A 145 5.27 -17.94 16.22
C ARG A 145 3.82 -17.51 16.16
N THR A 146 3.30 -17.37 14.93
CA THR A 146 1.87 -17.20 14.63
C THR A 146 1.34 -18.49 14.02
N GLU A 147 0.23 -19.00 14.54
CA GLU A 147 -0.40 -20.24 14.10
C GLU A 147 -1.70 -19.95 13.35
N TYR A 148 -1.88 -20.61 12.21
CA TYR A 148 -3.09 -20.52 11.38
C TYR A 148 -3.85 -21.84 11.45
N ARG A 149 -5.09 -21.80 11.92
CA ARG A 149 -5.97 -22.98 11.96
C ARG A 149 -6.95 -22.91 10.80
N LEU A 150 -7.01 -23.99 10.05
CA LEU A 150 -7.82 -24.10 8.85
C LEU A 150 -8.89 -25.16 9.05
N HIS A 151 -10.06 -24.93 8.47
CA HIS A 151 -11.10 -25.93 8.39
C HIS A 151 -10.63 -27.06 7.45
N MET A 152 -10.63 -28.29 7.92
CA MET A 152 -10.02 -29.44 7.21
C MET A 152 -10.56 -29.65 5.81
N ALA A 153 -11.87 -29.58 5.63
CA ALA A 153 -12.50 -29.85 4.34
C ALA A 153 -12.44 -28.66 3.36
N SER A 154 -12.60 -27.43 3.84
CA SER A 154 -12.68 -26.24 2.98
C SER A 154 -11.37 -25.50 2.80
N GLY A 155 -10.41 -25.72 3.69
CA GLY A 155 -9.16 -24.93 3.74
C GLY A 155 -9.35 -23.48 4.18
N LYS A 156 -10.56 -23.07 4.59
CA LYS A 156 -10.83 -21.73 5.07
C LYS A 156 -10.20 -21.51 6.44
N LEU A 157 -9.67 -20.30 6.66
CA LEU A 157 -9.06 -19.90 7.92
C LEU A 157 -10.14 -19.78 9.01
N THR A 158 -10.00 -20.55 10.10
CA THR A 158 -10.93 -20.51 11.24
C THR A 158 -10.40 -19.70 12.41
N SER A 159 -9.09 -19.71 12.64
CA SER A 159 -8.46 -18.86 13.65
C SER A 159 -7.00 -18.58 13.36
N VAL A 160 -6.53 -17.45 13.88
CA VAL A 160 -5.11 -17.07 13.94
C VAL A 160 -4.75 -16.94 15.41
N ILE A 161 -3.72 -17.67 15.83
CA ILE A 161 -3.18 -17.57 17.19
C ILE A 161 -1.92 -16.72 17.11
N LEU A 162 -1.96 -15.53 17.70
CA LEU A 162 -0.85 -14.59 17.73
C LEU A 162 0.25 -15.07 18.70
N PRO A 163 1.49 -14.56 18.56
CA PRO A 163 2.60 -14.98 19.41
C PRO A 163 2.37 -14.79 20.93
N ASP A 164 1.55 -13.82 21.32
CA ASP A 164 1.17 -13.57 22.70
C ASP A 164 0.01 -14.46 23.20
N GLY A 165 -0.48 -15.37 22.37
CA GLY A 165 -1.57 -16.30 22.67
C GLY A 165 -2.97 -15.75 22.40
N ARG A 166 -3.10 -14.46 22.08
CA ARG A 166 -4.40 -13.88 21.69
C ARG A 166 -4.83 -14.41 20.33
N THR A 167 -6.13 -14.46 20.09
CA THR A 167 -6.69 -15.09 18.89
C THR A 167 -7.56 -14.15 18.08
N VAL A 168 -7.53 -14.36 16.76
CA VAL A 168 -8.53 -13.85 15.82
C VAL A 168 -9.34 -15.06 15.35
N ARG A 169 -10.66 -14.98 15.36
CA ARG A 169 -11.54 -16.08 14.94
C ARG A 169 -12.46 -15.66 13.82
N TYR A 170 -12.67 -16.56 12.87
CA TYR A 170 -13.51 -16.35 11.70
C TYR A 170 -14.70 -17.32 11.71
N GLY A 171 -15.89 -16.80 11.50
CA GLY A 171 -17.09 -17.58 11.30
C GLY A 171 -17.55 -17.52 9.84
N TYR A 172 -18.15 -18.61 9.36
CA TYR A 172 -18.62 -18.76 7.98
C TYR A 172 -20.04 -19.28 7.94
N ASN A 173 -20.79 -18.91 6.88
CA ASN A 173 -22.06 -19.53 6.56
C ASN A 173 -21.87 -20.84 5.76
N SER A 174 -22.97 -21.50 5.43
CA SER A 174 -22.94 -22.73 4.62
C SER A 174 -22.37 -22.55 3.22
N GLN A 175 -22.35 -21.34 2.70
CA GLN A 175 -21.78 -20.97 1.40
C GLN A 175 -20.30 -20.57 1.50
N ARG A 176 -19.68 -20.76 2.66
CA ARG A 176 -18.27 -20.44 2.95
C ARG A 176 -17.93 -18.95 2.87
N GLN A 177 -18.90 -18.08 3.08
CA GLN A 177 -18.69 -16.64 3.18
C GLN A 177 -18.44 -16.26 4.64
N VAL A 178 -17.56 -15.29 4.88
CA VAL A 178 -17.26 -14.80 6.24
C VAL A 178 -18.49 -14.10 6.82
N THR A 179 -19.00 -14.59 7.94
CA THR A 179 -20.12 -13.99 8.68
C THR A 179 -19.67 -13.26 9.93
N SER A 180 -18.52 -13.60 10.49
CA SER A 180 -18.00 -12.92 11.67
C SER A 180 -16.48 -12.97 11.74
N VAL A 181 -15.91 -11.95 12.38
CA VAL A 181 -14.50 -11.91 12.81
C VAL A 181 -14.50 -11.48 14.27
N THR A 182 -13.91 -12.31 15.14
CA THR A 182 -13.67 -11.97 16.55
C THR A 182 -12.21 -11.59 16.71
N TYR A 183 -11.97 -10.37 17.16
CA TYR A 183 -10.63 -9.79 17.27
C TYR A 183 -9.97 -10.13 18.62
N PRO A 184 -8.66 -9.92 18.76
CA PRO A 184 -7.93 -10.22 20.02
C PRO A 184 -8.44 -9.46 21.24
N ASP A 185 -9.07 -8.30 21.06
CA ASP A 185 -9.70 -7.52 22.13
C ASP A 185 -11.08 -8.05 22.58
N GLY A 186 -11.55 -9.15 21.96
CA GLY A 186 -12.84 -9.75 22.22
C GLY A 186 -14.01 -9.11 21.45
N LEU A 187 -13.79 -8.00 20.75
CA LEU A 187 -14.80 -7.37 19.91
C LEU A 187 -15.04 -8.16 18.64
N ARG A 188 -16.24 -8.05 18.10
CA ARG A 188 -16.66 -8.82 16.95
C ARG A 188 -17.26 -7.91 15.87
N SER A 189 -16.84 -8.13 14.63
CA SER A 189 -17.55 -7.63 13.45
C SER A 189 -18.36 -8.76 12.81
N SER A 190 -19.45 -8.41 12.11
CA SER A 190 -20.30 -9.41 11.46
C SER A 190 -20.77 -8.96 10.08
N ARG A 191 -21.12 -9.93 9.25
CA ARG A 191 -21.69 -9.73 7.92
C ARG A 191 -22.88 -10.62 7.72
N GLU A 192 -23.91 -10.07 7.11
CA GLU A 192 -25.12 -10.78 6.69
C GLU A 192 -25.22 -10.73 5.17
N TYR A 193 -25.65 -11.82 4.57
CA TYR A 193 -25.81 -11.96 3.13
C TYR A 193 -27.27 -12.27 2.79
N ASP A 194 -27.69 -11.80 1.62
CA ASP A 194 -29.03 -12.10 1.11
C ASP A 194 -29.11 -13.54 0.54
N GLU A 195 -30.28 -13.92 0.08
CA GLU A 195 -30.53 -15.26 -0.49
C GLU A 195 -29.66 -15.56 -1.72
N LYS A 196 -29.13 -14.53 -2.38
CA LYS A 196 -28.26 -14.66 -3.55
C LYS A 196 -26.77 -14.60 -3.19
N GLY A 197 -26.44 -14.51 -1.90
CA GLY A 197 -25.06 -14.43 -1.43
C GLY A 197 -24.43 -13.04 -1.53
N ARG A 198 -25.22 -11.99 -1.76
CA ARG A 198 -24.74 -10.61 -1.77
C ARG A 198 -24.72 -10.03 -0.36
N LEU A 199 -23.78 -9.13 -0.08
CA LEU A 199 -23.70 -8.48 1.23
C LEU A 199 -24.94 -7.62 1.49
N ALA A 200 -25.72 -7.97 2.51
CA ALA A 200 -26.93 -7.25 2.91
C ALA A 200 -26.68 -6.28 4.06
N ALA A 201 -25.82 -6.65 4.99
CA ALA A 201 -25.43 -5.80 6.11
C ALA A 201 -24.05 -6.17 6.63
N GLU A 202 -23.35 -5.18 7.16
CA GLU A 202 -22.13 -5.40 7.94
C GLU A 202 -22.16 -4.57 9.21
N THR A 203 -21.75 -5.17 10.30
CA THR A 203 -21.64 -4.52 11.61
C THR A 203 -20.18 -4.42 11.98
N SER A 204 -19.72 -3.20 12.27
CA SER A 204 -18.34 -2.94 12.70
C SER A 204 -18.08 -3.46 14.11
N ARG A 205 -16.82 -3.48 14.51
CA ARG A 205 -16.38 -3.82 15.87
C ARG A 205 -17.05 -2.94 16.93
N SER A 206 -17.28 -1.68 16.62
CA SER A 206 -17.97 -0.70 17.49
C SER A 206 -19.48 -0.85 17.53
N GLY A 207 -20.04 -1.83 16.80
CA GLY A 207 -21.49 -2.12 16.77
C GLY A 207 -22.30 -1.30 15.79
N GLU A 208 -21.65 -0.56 14.89
CA GLU A 208 -22.30 0.24 13.87
C GLU A 208 -22.65 -0.62 12.65
N THR A 209 -23.90 -0.60 12.23
CA THR A 209 -24.40 -1.42 11.12
C THR A 209 -24.62 -0.57 9.87
N THR A 210 -24.03 -1.02 8.77
CA THR A 210 -24.28 -0.50 7.42
C THR A 210 -25.07 -1.53 6.64
N SER A 211 -26.16 -1.12 6.01
CA SER A 211 -27.04 -1.99 5.21
C SER A 211 -26.95 -1.66 3.74
N TYR A 212 -27.06 -2.68 2.91
CA TYR A 212 -26.94 -2.60 1.45
C TYR A 212 -28.23 -3.11 0.81
N SER A 213 -28.72 -2.43 -0.22
CA SER A 213 -29.88 -2.84 -1.00
C SER A 213 -29.55 -2.93 -2.48
N TYR A 214 -30.29 -3.79 -3.20
CA TYR A 214 -30.04 -4.13 -4.59
C TYR A 214 -31.36 -4.11 -5.35
N ASP A 215 -31.44 -3.31 -6.40
CA ASP A 215 -32.65 -3.23 -7.23
C ASP A 215 -32.64 -4.27 -8.37
N ASP A 216 -31.47 -4.53 -8.94
CA ASP A 216 -31.31 -5.53 -9.99
C ASP A 216 -31.00 -6.90 -9.37
N PRO A 217 -31.90 -7.89 -9.54
CA PRO A 217 -31.68 -9.23 -9.00
C PRO A 217 -30.49 -9.97 -9.61
N ALA A 218 -29.97 -9.52 -10.74
CA ALA A 218 -28.81 -10.12 -11.41
C ALA A 218 -27.49 -9.40 -11.09
N SER A 219 -27.52 -8.24 -10.45
CA SER A 219 -26.34 -7.44 -10.15
C SER A 219 -25.81 -7.73 -8.74
N GLU A 220 -24.49 -7.73 -8.62
CA GLU A 220 -23.79 -7.79 -7.33
C GLU A 220 -23.46 -6.38 -6.78
N LEU A 221 -23.86 -5.32 -7.49
CA LEU A 221 -23.61 -3.94 -7.11
C LEU A 221 -24.79 -3.36 -6.34
N PRO A 222 -24.58 -2.79 -5.15
CA PRO A 222 -25.65 -2.19 -4.36
C PRO A 222 -26.14 -0.90 -5.00
N THR A 223 -27.45 -0.68 -4.95
CA THR A 223 -28.10 0.57 -5.35
C THR A 223 -28.42 1.47 -4.18
N GLY A 224 -28.40 0.97 -2.97
CA GLY A 224 -28.60 1.72 -1.74
C GLY A 224 -27.64 1.31 -0.64
N ILE A 225 -27.20 2.30 0.13
CA ILE A 225 -26.42 2.11 1.34
C ILE A 225 -27.05 2.93 2.44
N GLN A 226 -27.31 2.30 3.59
CA GLN A 226 -27.76 2.98 4.80
C GLN A 226 -26.71 2.79 5.90
N ASP A 227 -26.18 3.87 6.44
CA ASP A 227 -25.23 3.82 7.55
C ASP A 227 -25.93 3.67 8.91
N ALA A 228 -25.14 3.57 9.98
CA ALA A 228 -25.65 3.38 11.33
C ALA A 228 -26.45 4.58 11.87
N THR A 229 -26.30 5.76 11.27
CA THR A 229 -27.07 6.95 11.64
C THR A 229 -28.44 7.00 10.96
N GLY A 230 -28.72 6.07 10.05
CA GLY A 230 -29.92 6.05 9.22
C GLY A 230 -29.80 6.86 7.93
N SER A 231 -28.64 7.51 7.70
CA SER A 231 -28.39 8.25 6.46
C SER A 231 -28.29 7.29 5.28
N THR A 232 -28.94 7.65 4.17
CA THR A 232 -29.00 6.81 2.98
C THR A 232 -28.26 7.44 1.82
N LYS A 233 -27.62 6.58 1.03
CA LYS A 233 -26.98 6.93 -0.24
C LYS A 233 -27.53 6.03 -1.32
N GLN A 234 -27.67 6.56 -2.53
CA GLN A 234 -28.19 5.83 -3.67
C GLN A 234 -27.21 5.85 -4.82
N MET A 235 -27.13 4.75 -5.54
CA MET A 235 -26.24 4.57 -6.68
C MET A 235 -26.99 3.98 -7.85
N ALA A 236 -26.72 4.50 -9.04
CA ALA A 236 -27.21 3.95 -10.30
C ALA A 236 -26.02 3.47 -11.12
N TRP A 237 -26.13 2.27 -11.66
CA TRP A 237 -25.06 1.60 -12.39
C TRP A 237 -25.46 1.34 -13.85
N SER A 238 -24.48 1.42 -14.73
CA SER A 238 -24.65 0.90 -16.08
C SER A 238 -24.68 -0.64 -16.04
N ARG A 239 -25.11 -1.25 -17.12
CA ARG A 239 -25.07 -2.72 -17.29
C ARG A 239 -23.64 -3.30 -17.26
N TYR A 240 -22.62 -2.45 -17.37
CA TYR A 240 -21.20 -2.82 -17.30
C TYR A 240 -20.55 -2.54 -15.94
N GLY A 241 -21.34 -2.15 -14.95
CA GLY A 241 -20.82 -1.85 -13.61
C GLY A 241 -20.16 -0.48 -13.46
N GLN A 242 -20.45 0.46 -14.37
CA GLN A 242 -20.00 1.84 -14.26
C GLN A 242 -20.98 2.65 -13.42
N LEU A 243 -20.48 3.46 -12.49
CA LEU A 243 -21.32 4.34 -11.68
C LEU A 243 -21.85 5.50 -12.53
N LEU A 244 -23.15 5.55 -12.75
CA LEU A 244 -23.82 6.59 -13.52
C LEU A 244 -24.28 7.76 -12.68
N ALA A 245 -24.71 7.49 -11.45
CA ALA A 245 -25.18 8.51 -10.53
C ALA A 245 -24.95 8.09 -9.09
N PHE A 246 -24.64 9.06 -8.25
CA PHE A 246 -24.50 8.91 -6.81
C PHE A 246 -25.29 10.00 -6.11
N THR A 247 -26.25 9.63 -5.27
CA THR A 247 -27.02 10.55 -4.45
C THR A 247 -26.56 10.43 -3.00
N ASP A 248 -26.09 11.51 -2.42
CA ASP A 248 -25.62 11.54 -1.04
C ASP A 248 -26.79 11.61 -0.03
N CYS A 249 -26.45 11.59 1.26
CA CYS A 249 -27.45 11.64 2.33
C CYS A 249 -28.26 12.94 2.40
N SER A 250 -27.78 14.01 1.76
CA SER A 250 -28.48 15.29 1.66
C SER A 250 -29.40 15.38 0.44
N GLY A 251 -29.43 14.34 -0.39
CA GLY A 251 -30.23 14.29 -1.61
C GLY A 251 -29.54 14.91 -2.84
N TYR A 252 -28.28 15.34 -2.73
CA TYR A 252 -27.52 15.85 -3.86
C TYR A 252 -27.05 14.71 -4.75
N THR A 253 -27.29 14.84 -6.06
CA THR A 253 -26.92 13.83 -7.05
C THR A 253 -25.74 14.29 -7.88
N THR A 254 -24.71 13.45 -7.93
CA THR A 254 -23.58 13.57 -8.86
C THR A 254 -23.78 12.57 -9.98
N ARG A 255 -23.62 13.00 -11.23
CA ARG A 255 -23.75 12.17 -12.43
C ARG A 255 -22.42 12.05 -13.14
N TYR A 256 -22.17 10.86 -13.71
CA TYR A 256 -20.91 10.51 -14.37
C TYR A 256 -21.18 10.12 -15.81
N GLU A 257 -20.34 10.58 -16.70
CA GLU A 257 -20.34 10.16 -18.10
C GLU A 257 -19.01 9.48 -18.48
N TYR A 258 -19.10 8.48 -19.32
CA TYR A 258 -17.96 7.67 -19.77
C TYR A 258 -17.88 7.66 -21.29
N ASP A 259 -16.66 7.56 -21.82
CA ASP A 259 -16.46 7.31 -23.23
C ASP A 259 -16.67 5.82 -23.57
N ARG A 260 -16.54 5.49 -24.84
CA ARG A 260 -16.70 4.11 -25.32
C ARG A 260 -15.66 3.12 -24.73
N TYR A 261 -14.58 3.61 -24.15
CA TYR A 261 -13.53 2.80 -23.54
C TYR A 261 -13.69 2.68 -22.01
N GLY A 262 -14.77 3.20 -21.46
CA GLY A 262 -15.04 3.18 -20.02
C GLY A 262 -14.28 4.24 -19.23
N GLN A 263 -13.71 5.23 -19.88
CA GLN A 263 -13.00 6.33 -19.25
C GLN A 263 -13.98 7.42 -18.85
N GLN A 264 -13.87 7.95 -17.64
CA GLN A 264 -14.75 9.00 -17.13
C GLN A 264 -14.40 10.35 -17.80
N ILE A 265 -15.34 10.87 -18.60
CA ILE A 265 -15.17 12.12 -19.35
C ILE A 265 -15.86 13.32 -18.73
N ALA A 266 -16.84 13.12 -17.87
CA ALA A 266 -17.55 14.21 -17.20
C ALA A 266 -18.06 13.81 -15.83
N VAL A 267 -18.07 14.76 -14.91
CA VAL A 267 -18.70 14.68 -13.59
C VAL A 267 -19.58 15.90 -13.43
N HIS A 268 -20.90 15.67 -13.28
CA HIS A 268 -21.90 16.72 -13.10
C HIS A 268 -22.42 16.71 -11.67
N ARG A 269 -22.12 17.79 -10.95
CA ARG A 269 -22.60 18.02 -9.59
C ARG A 269 -23.80 18.95 -9.59
N GLU A 270 -24.40 19.14 -8.44
CA GLU A 270 -25.47 20.10 -8.24
C GLU A 270 -25.07 21.52 -8.66
N GLU A 271 -26.08 22.36 -8.95
CA GLU A 271 -25.91 23.74 -9.36
C GLU A 271 -25.12 23.95 -10.66
N GLY A 272 -25.08 22.92 -11.51
CA GLY A 272 -24.38 22.98 -12.81
C GLY A 272 -22.87 22.97 -12.70
N ILE A 273 -22.32 22.55 -11.56
CA ILE A 273 -20.87 22.40 -11.38
C ILE A 273 -20.42 21.13 -12.09
N SER A 274 -19.84 21.29 -13.27
CA SER A 274 -19.39 20.18 -14.09
C SER A 274 -17.88 20.26 -14.32
N THR A 275 -17.23 19.09 -14.28
CA THR A 275 -15.82 18.93 -14.62
C THR A 275 -15.67 17.96 -15.78
N TYR A 276 -14.70 18.18 -16.65
CA TYR A 276 -14.52 17.41 -17.87
C TYR A 276 -13.08 16.89 -17.96
N SER A 277 -12.94 15.68 -18.44
CA SER A 277 -11.65 15.02 -18.65
C SER A 277 -11.55 14.50 -20.07
N SER A 278 -10.38 14.61 -20.68
CA SER A 278 -10.11 14.03 -21.99
C SER A 278 -8.83 13.19 -21.96
N TYR A 279 -8.76 12.21 -22.83
CA TYR A 279 -7.72 11.19 -22.85
C TYR A 279 -7.10 11.07 -24.23
N ASN A 280 -5.83 10.68 -24.28
CA ASN A 280 -5.17 10.33 -25.53
C ASN A 280 -5.51 8.88 -25.94
N PRO A 281 -5.12 8.45 -27.14
CA PRO A 281 -5.39 7.08 -27.61
C PRO A 281 -4.79 5.97 -26.74
N ARG A 282 -3.79 6.28 -25.91
CA ARG A 282 -3.21 5.34 -24.91
C ARG A 282 -4.01 5.25 -23.61
N GLY A 283 -5.09 6.03 -23.47
CA GLY A 283 -5.92 6.07 -22.29
C GLY A 283 -5.38 6.93 -21.16
N GLN A 284 -4.44 7.82 -21.44
CA GLN A 284 -3.85 8.73 -20.47
C GLN A 284 -4.62 10.05 -20.43
N LEU A 285 -4.83 10.60 -19.23
CA LEU A 285 -5.49 11.89 -19.03
C LEU A 285 -4.63 13.02 -19.61
N VAL A 286 -5.12 13.75 -20.59
CA VAL A 286 -4.41 14.87 -21.23
C VAL A 286 -4.97 16.24 -20.90
N SER A 287 -6.24 16.31 -20.45
CA SER A 287 -6.90 17.56 -20.11
C SER A 287 -7.94 17.36 -19.03
N GLN A 288 -8.03 18.32 -18.13
CA GLN A 288 -9.07 18.38 -17.12
C GLN A 288 -9.56 19.82 -17.01
N LYS A 289 -10.87 20.03 -17.22
CA LYS A 289 -11.51 21.35 -17.11
C LYS A 289 -12.40 21.41 -15.89
N ASP A 290 -12.32 22.50 -15.13
CA ASP A 290 -13.24 22.78 -14.04
C ASP A 290 -14.54 23.47 -14.51
N ALA A 291 -15.42 23.77 -13.57
CA ALA A 291 -16.72 24.40 -13.85
C ALA A 291 -16.61 25.82 -14.46
N GLN A 292 -15.51 26.52 -14.26
CA GLN A 292 -15.23 27.83 -14.83
C GLN A 292 -14.51 27.78 -16.17
N GLY A 293 -14.27 26.57 -16.70
CA GLY A 293 -13.57 26.35 -17.96
C GLY A 293 -12.04 26.45 -17.86
N ARG A 294 -11.50 26.53 -16.64
CA ARG A 294 -10.04 26.51 -16.42
C ARG A 294 -9.54 25.12 -16.71
N GLU A 295 -8.47 25.04 -17.48
CA GLU A 295 -7.94 23.76 -17.99
C GLU A 295 -6.54 23.50 -17.48
N ILE A 296 -6.33 22.30 -16.94
CA ILE A 296 -5.03 21.71 -16.67
C ILE A 296 -4.73 20.71 -17.79
N ARG A 297 -3.53 20.77 -18.37
CA ARG A 297 -3.07 19.83 -19.39
C ARG A 297 -1.92 19.00 -18.91
N TYR A 298 -1.82 17.78 -19.46
CA TYR A 298 -0.82 16.79 -19.10
C TYR A 298 -0.14 16.26 -20.35
N GLU A 299 1.19 16.12 -20.29
CA GLU A 299 1.99 15.52 -21.36
C GLU A 299 2.74 14.29 -20.86
N TYR A 300 2.94 13.34 -21.74
CA TYR A 300 3.56 12.06 -21.41
C TYR A 300 4.70 11.72 -22.36
N SER A 301 5.68 10.95 -21.84
CA SER A 301 6.73 10.36 -22.67
C SER A 301 6.20 9.16 -23.47
N ALA A 302 7.02 8.68 -24.42
CA ALA A 302 6.72 7.43 -25.14
C ALA A 302 6.60 6.21 -24.21
N ALA A 303 7.27 6.24 -23.06
CA ALA A 303 7.16 5.21 -22.03
C ALA A 303 5.89 5.31 -21.17
N GLY A 304 5.13 6.40 -21.30
CA GLY A 304 3.91 6.63 -20.54
C GLY A 304 4.10 7.41 -19.25
N ASP A 305 5.27 7.99 -18.99
CA ASP A 305 5.54 8.81 -17.81
C ASP A 305 5.04 10.24 -18.02
N LEU A 306 4.45 10.83 -16.98
CA LEU A 306 4.02 12.24 -16.98
C LEU A 306 5.24 13.16 -17.02
N THR A 307 5.44 13.86 -18.15
CA THR A 307 6.60 14.74 -18.36
C THR A 307 6.32 16.20 -18.08
N ALA A 308 5.06 16.63 -18.22
CA ALA A 308 4.67 18.00 -17.98
C ALA A 308 3.23 18.14 -17.49
N THR A 309 3.01 19.14 -16.66
CA THR A 309 1.70 19.64 -16.26
C THR A 309 1.64 21.13 -16.58
N ILE A 310 0.59 21.55 -17.27
CA ILE A 310 0.39 22.94 -17.67
C ILE A 310 -0.85 23.45 -16.94
N SER A 311 -0.65 24.42 -16.05
CA SER A 311 -1.74 25.05 -15.27
C SER A 311 -2.60 25.96 -16.14
N PRO A 312 -3.81 26.38 -15.67
CA PRO A 312 -4.71 27.24 -16.45
C PRO A 312 -4.10 28.59 -16.84
N ASP A 313 -3.13 29.10 -16.09
CA ASP A 313 -2.41 30.34 -16.39
C ASP A 313 -1.24 30.14 -17.37
N GLY A 314 -1.06 28.93 -17.89
CA GLY A 314 -0.02 28.56 -18.85
C GLY A 314 1.34 28.25 -18.23
N LYS A 315 1.47 28.23 -16.91
CA LYS A 315 2.71 27.80 -16.23
C LYS A 315 2.94 26.32 -16.42
N ARG A 316 4.16 25.99 -16.81
CA ARG A 316 4.58 24.64 -17.12
C ARG A 316 5.49 24.08 -16.02
N SER A 317 5.12 22.95 -15.45
CA SER A 317 5.95 22.15 -14.56
C SER A 317 6.40 20.90 -15.29
N THR A 318 7.67 20.55 -15.20
CA THR A 318 8.24 19.41 -15.92
C THR A 318 8.85 18.39 -14.96
N ILE A 319 8.77 17.12 -15.34
CA ILE A 319 9.34 16.00 -14.60
C ILE A 319 10.26 15.24 -15.55
N ALA A 320 11.51 15.04 -15.15
CA ALA A 320 12.44 14.17 -15.85
C ALA A 320 12.57 12.82 -15.14
N TYR A 321 12.75 11.76 -15.92
CA TYR A 321 12.82 10.39 -15.45
C TYR A 321 14.13 9.72 -15.87
N ASP A 322 14.60 8.77 -15.07
CA ASP A 322 15.65 7.85 -15.51
C ASP A 322 15.08 6.78 -16.46
N LYS A 323 15.93 5.91 -16.97
CA LYS A 323 15.53 4.87 -17.92
C LYS A 323 14.56 3.84 -17.32
N ARG A 324 14.53 3.71 -16.01
CA ARG A 324 13.57 2.82 -15.32
C ARG A 324 12.24 3.48 -14.99
N GLY A 325 12.05 4.75 -15.33
CA GLY A 325 10.83 5.49 -15.06
C GLY A 325 10.74 6.06 -13.64
N ARG A 326 11.87 6.19 -12.94
CA ARG A 326 11.92 6.87 -11.65
C ARG A 326 12.14 8.35 -11.86
N PRO A 327 11.38 9.23 -11.18
CA PRO A 327 11.56 10.68 -11.32
C PRO A 327 12.93 11.09 -10.77
N VAL A 328 13.71 11.82 -11.55
CA VAL A 328 15.05 12.31 -11.17
C VAL A 328 15.09 13.83 -10.98
N SER A 329 14.16 14.56 -11.56
CA SER A 329 14.04 16.00 -11.33
C SER A 329 12.63 16.51 -11.58
N VAL A 330 12.27 17.59 -10.88
CA VAL A 330 11.04 18.37 -11.09
C VAL A 330 11.42 19.83 -11.19
N THR A 331 10.94 20.48 -12.24
CA THR A 331 11.17 21.92 -12.49
C THR A 331 9.85 22.65 -12.47
N GLU A 332 9.73 23.64 -11.58
CA GLU A 332 8.58 24.53 -11.43
C GLU A 332 9.06 25.98 -11.32
N GLY A 333 8.52 26.88 -12.14
CA GLY A 333 8.89 28.29 -12.11
C GLY A 333 10.39 28.56 -12.32
N GLY A 334 11.08 27.70 -13.09
CA GLY A 334 12.53 27.78 -13.32
C GLY A 334 13.39 27.24 -12.18
N LEU A 335 12.79 26.74 -11.10
CA LEU A 335 13.48 26.12 -9.97
C LEU A 335 13.40 24.61 -10.07
N THR A 336 14.54 23.94 -9.89
CA THR A 336 14.66 22.49 -10.05
C THR A 336 15.00 21.80 -8.72
N ARG A 337 14.25 20.77 -8.39
CA ARG A 337 14.55 19.78 -7.34
C ARG A 337 14.95 18.48 -8.01
N SER A 338 15.94 17.78 -7.48
CA SER A 338 16.37 16.50 -8.04
C SER A 338 16.51 15.43 -6.98
N MET A 339 16.49 14.17 -7.43
CA MET A 339 16.60 13.00 -6.59
C MET A 339 17.41 11.92 -7.28
N GLY A 340 18.23 11.22 -6.50
CA GLY A 340 19.05 10.11 -6.95
C GLY A 340 18.66 8.82 -6.24
N TYR A 341 18.89 7.70 -6.92
CA TYR A 341 18.53 6.36 -6.46
C TYR A 341 19.72 5.42 -6.51
N ASP A 342 19.72 4.41 -5.67
CA ASP A 342 20.59 3.25 -5.81
C ASP A 342 19.98 2.21 -6.76
N ALA A 343 20.70 1.12 -7.00
CA ALA A 343 20.24 0.05 -7.88
C ALA A 343 18.94 -0.64 -7.39
N ALA A 344 18.67 -0.62 -6.08
CA ALA A 344 17.43 -1.15 -5.50
C ALA A 344 16.24 -0.20 -5.67
N GLY A 345 16.41 0.98 -6.27
CA GLY A 345 15.37 1.97 -6.42
C GLY A 345 15.08 2.79 -5.16
N ARG A 346 15.97 2.73 -4.17
CA ARG A 346 15.86 3.50 -2.93
C ARG A 346 16.46 4.89 -3.14
N ILE A 347 15.78 5.91 -2.61
CA ILE A 347 16.29 7.28 -2.65
C ILE A 347 17.55 7.38 -1.78
N THR A 348 18.65 7.86 -2.37
CA THR A 348 19.91 8.07 -1.66
C THR A 348 20.26 9.55 -1.51
N VAL A 349 19.74 10.42 -2.38
CA VAL A 349 20.01 11.85 -2.33
C VAL A 349 18.82 12.64 -2.83
N LEU A 350 18.50 13.73 -2.15
CA LEU A 350 17.63 14.82 -2.61
C LEU A 350 18.44 16.09 -2.74
N THR A 351 18.19 16.86 -3.80
CA THR A 351 18.80 18.17 -4.00
C THR A 351 17.68 19.20 -4.12
N ASN A 352 17.71 20.23 -3.25
CA ASN A 352 16.71 21.29 -3.29
C ASN A 352 17.08 22.35 -4.34
N GLU A 353 16.23 23.37 -4.47
CA GLU A 353 16.36 24.45 -5.45
C GLU A 353 17.63 25.29 -5.26
N ASN A 354 18.21 25.27 -4.05
CA ASN A 354 19.44 25.99 -3.71
C ASN A 354 20.70 25.15 -3.91
N GLY A 355 20.57 23.89 -4.35
CA GLY A 355 21.68 22.95 -4.49
C GLY A 355 22.10 22.25 -3.21
N SER A 356 21.42 22.50 -2.07
CA SER A 356 21.67 21.75 -0.84
C SER A 356 21.17 20.32 -0.97
N GLN A 357 21.86 19.37 -0.33
CA GLN A 357 21.54 17.95 -0.44
C GLN A 357 21.09 17.36 0.89
N SER A 358 20.14 16.45 0.81
CA SER A 358 19.75 15.52 1.88
C SER A 358 20.10 14.10 1.41
N THR A 359 20.72 13.31 2.29
CA THR A 359 21.20 11.95 1.95
C THR A 359 20.55 10.90 2.84
N PHE A 360 20.41 9.68 2.29
CA PHE A 360 19.75 8.57 2.95
C PHE A 360 20.59 7.31 2.82
N ARG A 361 20.69 6.53 3.90
CA ARG A 361 21.34 5.22 3.92
C ARG A 361 20.41 4.16 4.45
N TYR A 362 20.59 2.93 3.99
CA TYR A 362 19.74 1.80 4.29
C TYR A 362 20.54 0.59 4.76
N ASP A 363 19.90 -0.26 5.55
CA ASP A 363 20.43 -1.57 5.89
C ASP A 363 20.17 -2.59 4.74
N PRO A 364 20.71 -3.81 4.84
CA PRO A 364 20.51 -4.83 3.79
C PRO A 364 19.07 -5.29 3.58
N VAL A 365 18.14 -4.98 4.48
CA VAL A 365 16.72 -5.31 4.38
C VAL A 365 15.84 -4.06 4.14
N ASP A 366 16.42 -3.03 3.52
CA ASP A 366 15.74 -1.81 3.03
C ASP A 366 15.20 -0.87 4.13
N ARG A 367 15.70 -0.95 5.36
CA ARG A 367 15.30 -0.03 6.43
C ARG A 367 16.24 1.17 6.45
N LEU A 368 15.67 2.37 6.63
CA LEU A 368 16.44 3.62 6.73
C LEU A 368 17.29 3.62 8.00
N THR A 369 18.61 3.70 7.87
CA THR A 369 19.53 3.73 9.02
C THR A 369 20.11 5.10 9.29
N GLU A 370 20.22 5.96 8.29
CA GLU A 370 20.77 7.30 8.42
C GLU A 370 20.11 8.26 7.45
N GLN A 371 19.80 9.44 7.93
CA GLN A 371 19.34 10.56 7.12
C GLN A 371 20.14 11.81 7.51
N ARG A 372 20.70 12.49 6.51
CA ARG A 372 21.29 13.81 6.68
C ARG A 372 20.41 14.84 5.98
N GLY A 373 19.92 15.83 6.73
CA GLY A 373 19.04 16.87 6.20
C GLY A 373 19.79 17.93 5.38
N PHE A 374 19.03 18.82 4.73
CA PHE A 374 19.58 19.94 3.94
C PHE A 374 20.40 20.90 4.78
N ASP A 375 20.16 21.00 6.07
CA ASP A 375 20.90 21.78 7.06
C ASP A 375 22.16 21.09 7.57
N GLY A 376 22.46 19.87 7.09
CA GLY A 376 23.57 19.04 7.50
C GLY A 376 23.34 18.25 8.80
N ARG A 377 22.16 18.35 9.40
CA ARG A 377 21.77 17.62 10.60
C ARG A 377 21.61 16.14 10.31
N THR A 378 22.21 15.29 11.13
CA THR A 378 22.22 13.85 10.91
C THR A 378 21.33 13.14 11.92
N GLN A 379 20.45 12.26 11.43
CA GLN A 379 19.63 11.36 12.22
C GLN A 379 19.99 9.91 11.90
N ARG A 380 20.09 9.06 12.93
CA ARG A 380 20.40 7.63 12.82
C ARG A 380 19.32 6.81 13.48
N TYR A 381 19.05 5.64 12.92
CA TYR A 381 17.96 4.76 13.33
C TYR A 381 18.45 3.32 13.51
N GLN A 382 17.94 2.66 14.53
CA GLN A 382 18.13 1.23 14.77
C GLN A 382 16.79 0.55 14.95
N TYR A 383 16.73 -0.72 14.57
CA TYR A 383 15.52 -1.52 14.56
C TYR A 383 15.74 -2.84 15.29
N ASP A 384 14.66 -3.42 15.83
CA ASP A 384 14.70 -4.80 16.30
C ASP A 384 14.64 -5.78 15.13
N LEU A 385 14.73 -7.08 15.45
CA LEU A 385 14.71 -8.14 14.44
C LEU A 385 13.39 -8.20 13.64
N THR A 386 12.32 -7.63 14.16
CA THR A 386 11.01 -7.60 13.50
C THR A 386 10.77 -6.31 12.68
N GLY A 387 11.73 -5.38 12.71
CA GLY A 387 11.66 -4.12 11.95
C GLY A 387 11.04 -2.95 12.69
N LYS A 388 10.76 -3.07 14.02
CA LYS A 388 10.30 -1.94 14.81
C LYS A 388 11.47 -1.04 15.17
N LEU A 389 11.24 0.28 15.12
CA LEU A 389 12.22 1.28 15.54
C LEU A 389 12.47 1.17 17.04
N THR A 390 13.73 0.90 17.42
CA THR A 390 14.15 0.80 18.84
C THR A 390 14.99 1.98 19.30
N GLN A 391 15.69 2.64 18.39
CA GLN A 391 16.53 3.78 18.71
C GLN A 391 16.57 4.79 17.57
N SER A 392 16.55 6.06 17.92
CA SER A 392 16.97 7.15 17.03
C SER A 392 18.00 8.04 17.73
N GLU A 393 18.91 8.57 16.95
CA GLU A 393 19.91 9.55 17.38
C GLU A 393 19.78 10.80 16.53
N ASP A 394 19.67 11.96 17.15
CA ASP A 394 19.60 13.27 16.52
C ASP A 394 20.57 14.21 17.22
N GLU A 395 21.76 14.44 16.61
CA GLU A 395 22.82 15.32 17.16
C GLU A 395 23.20 15.01 18.62
N GLY A 396 23.35 13.72 18.94
CA GLY A 396 23.72 13.26 20.27
C GLY A 396 22.54 13.07 21.22
N LEU A 397 21.32 13.40 20.78
CA LEU A 397 20.09 13.09 21.51
C LEU A 397 19.65 11.68 21.15
N ILE A 398 19.77 10.76 22.11
CA ILE A 398 19.42 9.35 21.91
C ILE A 398 18.03 9.08 22.47
N THR A 399 17.12 8.66 21.59
CA THR A 399 15.75 8.24 21.96
C THR A 399 15.63 6.73 21.81
N LEU A 400 15.14 6.07 22.87
CA LEU A 400 14.86 4.63 22.87
C LEU A 400 13.36 4.39 22.99
N TRP A 401 12.84 3.43 22.21
CA TRP A 401 11.47 2.94 22.30
C TRP A 401 11.46 1.50 22.77
N HIS A 402 10.56 1.19 23.69
CA HIS A 402 10.34 -0.15 24.24
C HIS A 402 8.94 -0.63 23.88
N TYR A 403 8.82 -1.92 23.64
CA TYR A 403 7.58 -2.57 23.22
C TYR A 403 7.27 -3.74 24.14
N ASP A 404 5.99 -4.05 24.29
CA ASP A 404 5.54 -5.27 24.98
C ASP A 404 5.50 -6.48 24.03
N ALA A 405 5.06 -7.62 24.58
CA ALA A 405 4.95 -8.86 23.81
C ALA A 405 3.89 -8.81 22.67
N SER A 406 3.00 -7.82 22.73
CA SER A 406 1.97 -7.57 21.70
C SER A 406 2.39 -6.49 20.69
N ASP A 407 3.68 -6.11 20.66
CA ASP A 407 4.26 -5.08 19.80
C ASP A 407 3.72 -3.66 20.01
N ARG A 408 3.14 -3.40 21.18
CA ARG A 408 2.68 -2.08 21.55
C ARG A 408 3.80 -1.32 22.25
N ILE A 409 3.90 -0.02 21.96
CA ILE A 409 4.87 0.85 22.63
C ILE A 409 4.51 0.98 24.11
N THR A 410 5.49 0.82 25.00
CA THR A 410 5.30 0.93 26.45
C THR A 410 6.06 2.09 27.06
N ARG A 411 7.19 2.45 26.52
CA ARG A 411 8.06 3.48 27.06
C ARG A 411 8.95 4.12 25.98
N ARG A 412 9.14 5.41 26.10
CA ARG A 412 10.15 6.17 25.36
C ARG A 412 11.09 6.84 26.37
N THR A 413 12.38 6.72 26.17
CA THR A 413 13.40 7.42 26.95
C THR A 413 14.20 8.36 26.05
N VAL A 414 14.68 9.46 26.61
CA VAL A 414 15.56 10.42 25.92
C VAL A 414 16.81 10.58 26.79
N ASN A 415 17.97 10.25 26.22
CA ASN A 415 19.26 10.22 26.92
C ASN A 415 19.22 9.45 28.25
N GLY A 416 18.49 8.34 28.28
CA GLY A 416 18.34 7.48 29.45
C GLY A 416 17.26 7.89 30.44
N GLU A 417 16.70 9.10 30.30
CA GLU A 417 15.62 9.58 31.17
C GLU A 417 14.25 9.22 30.57
N PRO A 418 13.29 8.76 31.39
CA PRO A 418 11.94 8.49 30.94
C PRO A 418 11.29 9.76 30.40
N ALA A 419 10.79 9.70 29.15
CA ALA A 419 10.07 10.81 28.53
C ALA A 419 8.57 10.54 28.49
N GLU A 420 8.17 9.36 28.04
CA GLU A 420 6.76 8.97 27.92
C GLU A 420 6.59 7.50 28.31
N GLN A 421 5.41 7.17 28.83
CA GLN A 421 4.99 5.81 29.14
C GLN A 421 3.56 5.60 28.68
N TRP A 422 3.26 4.37 28.20
CA TRP A 422 1.94 3.95 27.74
C TRP A 422 1.50 2.73 28.54
N GLN A 423 0.23 2.72 28.95
CA GLN A 423 -0.39 1.58 29.61
C GLN A 423 -1.63 1.14 28.85
N TYR A 424 -1.90 -0.16 28.88
CA TYR A 424 -2.99 -0.81 28.18
C TYR A 424 -3.79 -1.69 29.13
N ASP A 425 -5.09 -1.83 28.87
CA ASP A 425 -5.95 -2.76 29.61
C ASP A 425 -5.83 -4.20 29.06
N ASP A 426 -6.62 -5.10 29.64
CA ASP A 426 -6.65 -6.50 29.25
C ASP A 426 -7.20 -6.72 27.83
N HIS A 427 -7.95 -5.76 27.28
CA HIS A 427 -8.40 -5.76 25.88
C HIS A 427 -7.29 -5.33 24.91
N GLY A 428 -6.25 -4.68 25.41
CA GLY A 428 -5.20 -4.06 24.61
C GLY A 428 -5.48 -2.61 24.24
N TRP A 429 -6.46 -1.97 24.89
CA TRP A 429 -6.78 -0.57 24.66
C TRP A 429 -5.90 0.33 25.52
N LEU A 430 -5.50 1.46 24.97
CA LEU A 430 -4.66 2.43 25.64
C LEU A 430 -5.43 3.10 26.80
N THR A 431 -4.97 2.92 28.03
CA THR A 431 -5.61 3.49 29.23
C THR A 431 -4.91 4.72 29.77
N GLU A 432 -3.61 4.86 29.52
CA GLU A 432 -2.84 5.99 30.03
C GLU A 432 -1.64 6.30 29.14
N ILE A 433 -1.42 7.59 28.91
CA ILE A 433 -0.15 8.13 28.44
C ILE A 433 0.36 9.10 29.50
N SER A 434 1.59 8.93 29.95
CA SER A 434 2.22 9.86 30.90
C SER A 434 3.55 10.38 30.35
N HIS A 435 3.89 11.60 30.73
CA HIS A 435 5.17 12.24 30.39
C HIS A 435 5.65 13.11 31.57
N LEU A 436 6.95 13.43 31.56
CA LEU A 436 7.52 14.40 32.49
C LEU A 436 7.50 15.78 31.82
N SER A 437 6.91 16.74 32.55
CA SER A 437 6.91 18.16 32.18
C SER A 437 7.45 18.96 33.37
N GLU A 438 8.55 19.67 33.17
CA GLU A 438 9.21 20.49 34.23
C GLU A 438 9.47 19.73 35.55
N GLY A 439 9.76 18.43 35.47
CA GLY A 439 9.99 17.56 36.62
C GLY A 439 8.72 16.98 37.27
N HIS A 440 7.55 17.33 36.76
CA HIS A 440 6.26 16.79 37.20
C HIS A 440 5.75 15.74 36.20
N ARG A 441 5.14 14.68 36.70
CA ARG A 441 4.48 13.66 35.88
C ARG A 441 3.08 14.15 35.53
N VAL A 442 2.84 14.32 34.22
CA VAL A 442 1.52 14.58 33.68
C VAL A 442 1.00 13.29 33.01
N ALA A 443 -0.21 12.91 33.33
CA ALA A 443 -0.83 11.71 32.76
C ALA A 443 -2.20 12.03 32.16
N VAL A 444 -2.46 11.43 31.01
CA VAL A 444 -3.77 11.46 30.36
C VAL A 444 -4.35 10.05 30.45
N HIS A 445 -5.54 9.94 30.99
CA HIS A 445 -6.27 8.69 31.17
C HIS A 445 -7.43 8.60 30.17
N TYR A 446 -7.59 7.43 29.58
CA TYR A 446 -8.63 7.15 28.60
C TYR A 446 -9.62 6.11 29.13
N GLY A 447 -10.89 6.38 28.97
CA GLY A 447 -11.97 5.45 29.30
C GLY A 447 -12.72 5.00 28.05
N TYR A 448 -13.20 3.76 28.08
CA TYR A 448 -13.86 3.13 26.95
C TYR A 448 -15.19 2.49 27.38
N ASP A 449 -16.13 2.41 26.45
CA ASP A 449 -17.32 1.58 26.62
C ASP A 449 -17.01 0.10 26.27
N ASP A 450 -18.02 -0.74 26.39
CA ASP A 450 -17.90 -2.17 26.07
C ASP A 450 -17.66 -2.47 24.57
N LYS A 451 -17.78 -1.46 23.71
CA LYS A 451 -17.52 -1.52 22.27
C LYS A 451 -16.17 -0.92 21.88
N GLY A 452 -15.35 -0.54 22.85
CA GLY A 452 -14.03 0.06 22.60
C GLY A 452 -14.09 1.51 22.12
N ARG A 453 -15.24 2.18 22.25
CA ARG A 453 -15.36 3.60 21.90
C ARG A 453 -14.92 4.45 23.07
N LEU A 454 -14.14 5.48 22.79
CA LEU A 454 -13.65 6.42 23.81
C LEU A 454 -14.84 7.12 24.47
N THR A 455 -14.97 6.98 25.80
CA THR A 455 -16.03 7.60 26.60
C THR A 455 -15.56 8.79 27.40
N GLY A 456 -14.26 8.90 27.64
CA GLY A 456 -13.69 10.01 28.40
C GLY A 456 -12.19 10.09 28.31
N GLU A 457 -11.72 11.30 28.52
CA GLU A 457 -10.31 11.65 28.65
C GLU A 457 -10.16 12.52 29.90
N ARG A 458 -9.17 12.22 30.72
CA ARG A 458 -8.90 12.99 31.95
C ARG A 458 -7.40 13.20 32.10
N GLN A 459 -6.99 14.43 32.24
CA GLN A 459 -5.62 14.79 32.56
C GLN A 459 -5.43 14.88 34.07
N THR A 460 -4.31 14.37 34.58
CA THR A 460 -3.87 14.53 35.98
C THR A 460 -2.47 15.09 36.00
N ASP A 461 -2.28 16.14 36.78
CA ASP A 461 -0.97 16.70 37.10
C ASP A 461 -0.47 16.06 38.40
N GLY A 462 0.84 15.89 38.56
CA GLY A 462 1.47 15.03 39.56
C GLY A 462 1.41 15.47 41.03
N GLU A 463 0.56 16.40 41.41
CA GLU A 463 0.22 16.73 42.78
C GLU A 463 -1.27 16.42 43.05
N ASP A 464 -1.47 15.37 43.84
CA ASP A 464 -2.68 15.03 44.60
C ASP A 464 -4.04 14.92 43.88
N GLY A 465 -4.55 13.69 43.82
CA GLY A 465 -5.96 13.31 43.87
C GLY A 465 -6.93 13.89 42.81
N PRO A 466 -8.04 13.24 42.56
CA PRO A 466 -8.98 13.68 41.51
C PRO A 466 -9.59 15.03 41.88
N HIS A 467 -9.39 16.06 41.06
CA HIS A 467 -10.22 17.25 41.08
C HIS A 467 -11.66 16.86 40.74
N PRO A 468 -12.65 17.19 41.57
CA PRO A 468 -14.02 16.70 41.37
C PRO A 468 -14.80 17.44 40.31
N ASP A 469 -14.26 18.44 39.65
CA ASP A 469 -14.99 19.27 38.70
C ASP A 469 -14.32 19.24 37.30
N GLY A 470 -14.49 18.14 36.61
CA GLY A 470 -14.10 17.99 35.22
C GLY A 470 -15.10 18.61 34.27
N CYS A 471 -15.18 19.92 34.20
CA CYS A 471 -15.80 20.62 33.07
C CYS A 471 -14.86 21.74 32.64
N ASP A 472 -14.15 21.48 31.55
CA ASP A 472 -13.44 22.56 30.88
C ASP A 472 -14.48 23.42 30.14
N THR A 473 -14.42 24.72 30.38
CA THR A 473 -15.43 25.69 29.96
C THR A 473 -15.36 26.07 28.48
N ASP A 474 -14.50 25.44 27.70
CA ASP A 474 -14.42 25.63 26.25
C ASP A 474 -14.73 24.31 25.53
N GLY A 475 -15.96 24.11 25.11
CA GLY A 475 -16.48 22.94 24.40
C GLY A 475 -15.80 22.59 23.08
N ARG A 476 -14.48 22.62 23.03
CA ARG A 476 -13.67 22.09 21.94
C ARG A 476 -13.21 20.69 22.33
N ARG A 477 -13.79 19.68 21.68
CA ARG A 477 -13.21 18.35 21.65
C ARG A 477 -11.78 18.48 21.14
N ALA A 478 -10.80 18.28 21.99
CA ALA A 478 -9.44 18.03 21.55
C ALA A 478 -9.46 16.72 20.77
N ASP A 479 -9.00 16.74 19.54
CA ASP A 479 -8.73 15.50 18.82
C ASP A 479 -7.76 14.67 19.66
N PRO A 480 -7.98 13.36 19.80
CA PRO A 480 -7.04 12.49 20.51
C PRO A 480 -5.65 12.71 19.91
N PRO A 481 -4.60 12.79 20.70
CA PRO A 481 -3.26 12.94 20.18
C PRO A 481 -3.02 11.81 19.18
N LEU A 482 -2.78 12.18 17.94
CA LEU A 482 -2.41 11.23 16.89
C LEU A 482 -1.23 10.43 17.46
N PRO A 483 -1.27 9.10 17.40
CA PRO A 483 -0.13 8.29 17.78
C PRO A 483 1.07 8.86 17.04
N LEU A 484 2.15 9.15 17.80
CA LEU A 484 3.40 9.64 17.21
C LEU A 484 3.65 8.84 15.95
N ARG A 485 3.64 9.51 14.80
CA ARG A 485 3.97 8.86 13.53
C ARG A 485 5.37 8.31 13.71
N GLN A 486 5.46 7.03 13.98
CA GLN A 486 6.70 6.32 13.78
C GLN A 486 7.13 6.61 12.35
N PRO A 487 8.39 6.92 12.07
CA PRO A 487 8.88 6.87 10.71
C PRO A 487 8.45 5.51 10.16
N ALA A 488 7.82 5.51 9.00
CA ALA A 488 7.13 4.35 8.46
C ALA A 488 8.04 3.11 8.57
N PRO A 489 7.60 2.05 9.24
CA PRO A 489 8.41 0.86 9.35
C PRO A 489 8.55 0.22 7.97
N SER A 490 9.74 -0.22 7.65
CA SER A 490 10.06 -1.17 6.58
C SER A 490 9.32 -0.95 5.26
N GLY A 491 9.93 -0.20 4.39
CA GLY A 491 9.53 -0.06 3.00
C GLY A 491 10.52 0.86 2.27
N VAL A 492 10.64 0.69 0.97
CA VAL A 492 11.37 1.61 0.12
C VAL A 492 10.82 3.02 0.35
N LEU A 493 11.67 3.94 0.74
CA LEU A 493 11.28 5.34 0.91
C LEU A 493 10.91 5.91 -0.46
N HIS A 494 9.63 6.21 -0.67
CA HIS A 494 9.17 6.83 -1.90
C HIS A 494 9.52 8.32 -1.95
N ALA A 495 9.65 8.87 -3.16
CA ALA A 495 9.99 10.26 -3.37
C ALA A 495 9.11 11.22 -2.56
N ASP A 496 7.80 11.02 -2.58
CA ASP A 496 6.85 11.85 -1.84
C ASP A 496 7.06 11.79 -0.33
N THR A 497 7.35 10.59 0.20
CA THR A 497 7.64 10.40 1.63
C THR A 497 8.95 11.07 2.00
N ALA A 498 9.97 10.95 1.16
CA ALA A 498 11.27 11.59 1.37
C ALA A 498 11.13 13.12 1.38
N TRP A 499 10.38 13.70 0.44
CA TRP A 499 10.13 15.14 0.41
C TRP A 499 9.32 15.61 1.61
N ARG A 500 8.29 14.89 2.03
CA ARG A 500 7.51 15.20 3.24
C ARG A 500 8.37 15.17 4.51
N ALA A 501 9.29 14.21 4.62
CA ALA A 501 10.21 14.11 5.75
C ALA A 501 11.13 15.34 5.89
N THR A 502 11.38 16.06 4.79
CA THR A 502 12.17 17.30 4.78
C THR A 502 11.34 18.57 4.99
N GLY A 503 10.03 18.43 5.24
CA GLY A 503 9.11 19.57 5.37
C GLY A 503 8.70 20.21 4.04
N ARG A 504 8.93 19.53 2.92
CA ARG A 504 8.57 19.98 1.57
C ARG A 504 7.29 19.32 1.09
N GLU A 505 6.58 19.98 0.18
CA GLU A 505 5.41 19.40 -0.47
C GLU A 505 5.80 18.21 -1.37
N PRO A 506 4.95 17.17 -1.46
CA PRO A 506 5.18 16.05 -2.35
C PRO A 506 5.19 16.49 -3.82
N LEU A 507 5.85 15.68 -4.64
CA LEU A 507 5.95 15.91 -6.08
C LEU A 507 4.60 15.67 -6.78
N PRO A 508 4.22 16.44 -7.79
CA PRO A 508 3.03 16.20 -8.60
C PRO A 508 3.25 15.03 -9.56
N LEU A 509 3.33 13.81 -9.03
CA LEU A 509 3.65 12.60 -9.81
C LEU A 509 2.46 11.97 -10.54
N ARG A 510 1.23 12.37 -10.22
CA ARG A 510 0.01 11.84 -10.85
C ARG A 510 -1.04 12.93 -11.03
N PRO A 511 -1.76 12.93 -12.16
CA PRO A 511 -2.96 13.74 -12.31
C PRO A 511 -4.03 13.31 -11.29
N ALA A 512 -4.74 14.27 -10.71
CA ALA A 512 -5.88 13.97 -9.86
C ALA A 512 -6.94 13.21 -10.65
N GLY A 513 -7.33 12.02 -10.19
CA GLY A 513 -8.37 11.20 -10.81
C GLY A 513 -7.91 9.92 -11.50
N THR A 514 -6.62 9.64 -11.60
CA THR A 514 -6.12 8.34 -12.09
C THR A 514 -6.00 7.29 -10.98
N ALA A 515 -7.04 7.16 -10.16
CA ALA A 515 -7.19 6.02 -9.26
C ALA A 515 -7.74 4.84 -10.05
N ASN A 516 -6.98 4.30 -10.99
CA ASN A 516 -7.25 2.96 -11.51
C ASN A 516 -6.27 2.01 -10.85
N GLY A 517 -6.87 1.05 -10.16
CA GLY A 517 -6.20 0.00 -9.43
C GLY A 517 -5.04 -0.62 -10.20
N GLU A 518 -3.85 -0.33 -9.75
CA GLU A 518 -2.82 -1.33 -9.79
C GLU A 518 -3.23 -2.40 -8.77
N THR A 519 -4.06 -3.32 -9.22
CA THR A 519 -3.98 -4.67 -8.68
C THR A 519 -2.59 -5.14 -9.04
N GLY A 520 -1.68 -5.01 -8.09
CA GLY A 520 -0.39 -5.65 -8.18
C GLY A 520 -0.64 -7.14 -8.37
N MET A 521 -0.47 -7.62 -9.59
CA MET A 521 -0.16 -9.02 -9.78
C MET A 521 1.23 -9.21 -9.17
N ALA A 522 1.23 -9.66 -7.91
CA ALA A 522 2.39 -10.36 -7.40
C ALA A 522 2.61 -11.53 -8.35
N ALA A 523 3.65 -11.43 -9.16
CA ALA A 523 4.13 -12.57 -9.91
C ALA A 523 4.60 -13.61 -8.90
N GLY A 524 3.74 -14.59 -8.65
CA GLY A 524 4.16 -15.83 -8.05
C GLY A 524 5.04 -16.55 -9.07
N ALA A 525 6.25 -16.79 -8.70
CA ALA A 525 7.09 -17.84 -9.27
C ALA A 525 7.41 -18.83 -8.17
#